data_8077bddb57059de8e9c385b0fe462f31
#
_entry.id   8077bddb57059de8e9c385b0fe462f31
#
_cell.length_a   1.000
_cell.length_b   1.000
_cell.length_c   1.000
_cell.angle_alpha   90.00
_cell.angle_beta   90.00
_cell.angle_gamma   90.00
#
_symmetry.space_group_name_H-M   'P 1'
#
loop_
_entity.id
_entity.type
_entity.pdbx_description
1 polymer ?
#
loop_
_entity_poly.entity_id
_entity_poly.type
_entity_poly.pdbx_seq_one_letter_code
_entity_poly.pdbx_strand_id
1 'polypeptide(L)'
;MLDIKITKTTHPKEKPQDESKLGFGKIFSDHMFLMDYTAGEGWHDARIVPYGPWEMDPATTVFHYAQEIFEGMKAYRTAEGKIQLFRPECNANRFNDSADRLGMPPIPPEDFVQAVKALVDVDRDWVPHSDGASLYIRPFCIATDVGLGVHAAKHYRFAIICAPSGAYYAEGLDPVRIYVEDEYIRAAPGLTGFTKCGGNYAASIKAGELAEEKGFSQVLWLDGVEKKYVEEVGSMNIMFKIDGKIYTAACTGTVLPGVTRRSIIELLKDWGYEVIEGKLAIADVMKAAEEGKLEEVFGTGTAAVVSPVKELDWEGKVANISGGKIGPLTQKLYDTLTGIQWGKLEDKYGWTTPVE
;
A
#
# COMPACT_ATOMS: atom_id res chain seq x y z
N MET A 1 -7.80 3.85 -24.91
CA MET A 1 -6.82 2.74 -24.89
C MET A 1 -5.49 3.28 -25.40
N LEU A 2 -4.41 3.01 -24.65
CA LEU A 2 -3.05 3.43 -25.00
C LEU A 2 -2.51 2.59 -26.18
N ASP A 3 -1.79 3.24 -27.08
CA ASP A 3 -0.92 2.56 -28.06
C ASP A 3 0.45 2.36 -27.40
N ILE A 4 0.70 1.15 -26.88
CA ILE A 4 1.90 0.85 -26.09
C ILE A 4 2.97 0.24 -26.97
N LYS A 5 4.08 0.96 -27.17
CA LYS A 5 5.25 0.44 -27.90
C LYS A 5 6.05 -0.48 -26.97
N ILE A 6 6.32 -1.71 -27.41
CA ILE A 6 7.06 -2.69 -26.60
C ILE A 6 8.44 -2.95 -27.21
N THR A 7 9.48 -2.67 -26.41
CA THR A 7 10.87 -3.00 -26.71
C THR A 7 11.37 -3.97 -25.66
N LYS A 8 11.48 -5.24 -25.98
CA LYS A 8 11.97 -6.25 -25.04
C LYS A 8 13.48 -6.18 -24.88
N THR A 9 13.96 -6.49 -23.67
CA THR A 9 15.41 -6.61 -23.42
C THR A 9 16.01 -7.76 -24.24
N THR A 10 17.22 -7.54 -24.73
CA THR A 10 18.05 -8.59 -25.35
C THR A 10 18.91 -9.34 -24.34
N HIS A 11 18.93 -8.86 -23.08
CA HIS A 11 19.70 -9.42 -21.98
C HIS A 11 18.79 -9.63 -20.75
N PRO A 12 17.90 -10.64 -20.78
CA PRO A 12 17.03 -10.93 -19.65
C PRO A 12 17.87 -11.29 -18.42
N LYS A 13 17.43 -10.83 -17.25
CA LYS A 13 18.08 -11.15 -15.98
C LYS A 13 17.82 -12.60 -15.60
N GLU A 14 18.78 -13.20 -14.89
CA GLU A 14 18.56 -14.48 -14.25
C GLU A 14 17.48 -14.34 -13.15
N LYS A 15 16.48 -15.22 -13.20
CA LYS A 15 15.41 -15.22 -12.20
C LYS A 15 15.87 -15.94 -10.94
N PRO A 16 15.49 -15.45 -9.75
CA PRO A 16 15.77 -16.12 -8.49
C PRO A 16 15.26 -17.56 -8.49
N GLN A 17 16.14 -18.52 -8.26
CA GLN A 17 15.78 -19.95 -8.19
C GLN A 17 15.09 -20.30 -6.87
N ASP A 18 15.42 -19.58 -5.80
CA ASP A 18 14.85 -19.76 -4.46
C ASP A 18 13.94 -18.58 -4.12
N GLU A 19 12.65 -18.75 -4.41
CA GLU A 19 11.64 -17.71 -4.16
C GLU A 19 11.40 -17.43 -2.66
N SER A 20 11.86 -18.27 -1.76
CA SER A 20 11.80 -18.03 -0.31
C SER A 20 12.71 -16.86 0.13
N LYS A 21 13.72 -16.52 -0.68
CA LYS A 21 14.71 -15.47 -0.41
C LYS A 21 14.48 -14.17 -1.15
N LEU A 22 13.34 -14.01 -1.81
CA LEU A 22 13.04 -12.81 -2.61
C LEU A 22 13.08 -11.51 -1.79
N GLY A 23 12.66 -11.56 -0.53
CA GLY A 23 12.51 -10.35 0.28
C GLY A 23 11.46 -9.41 -0.33
N PHE A 24 11.61 -8.09 -0.10
CA PHE A 24 10.69 -7.09 -0.63
C PHE A 24 11.46 -5.95 -1.32
N GLY A 25 11.15 -5.70 -2.63
CA GLY A 25 11.63 -4.53 -3.36
C GLY A 25 13.15 -4.47 -3.62
N LYS A 26 13.86 -5.60 -3.60
CA LYS A 26 15.31 -5.67 -3.85
C LYS A 26 15.69 -6.16 -5.24
N ILE A 27 14.81 -6.93 -5.87
CA ILE A 27 14.98 -7.50 -7.20
C ILE A 27 13.90 -6.91 -8.09
N PHE A 28 14.26 -6.49 -9.30
CA PHE A 28 13.31 -5.89 -10.25
C PHE A 28 13.21 -6.74 -11.50
N SER A 29 12.01 -6.78 -12.10
CA SER A 29 11.74 -7.48 -13.36
C SER A 29 12.55 -6.90 -14.54
N ASP A 30 12.43 -7.50 -15.70
CA ASP A 30 13.24 -7.15 -16.87
C ASP A 30 12.84 -5.83 -17.52
N HIS A 31 11.59 -5.40 -17.35
CA HIS A 31 11.05 -4.23 -18.04
C HIS A 31 10.41 -3.24 -17.08
N MET A 32 10.17 -2.02 -17.58
CA MET A 32 9.39 -0.97 -16.96
C MET A 32 8.46 -0.34 -17.99
N PHE A 33 7.30 0.14 -17.55
CA PHE A 33 6.41 0.96 -18.34
C PHE A 33 6.74 2.43 -18.13
N LEU A 34 6.71 3.23 -19.19
CA LEU A 34 6.88 4.68 -19.17
C LEU A 34 5.80 5.35 -20.01
N MET A 35 5.35 6.52 -19.57
CA MET A 35 4.48 7.41 -20.32
C MET A 35 4.80 8.84 -19.89
N ASP A 36 4.96 9.76 -20.81
CA ASP A 36 5.32 11.14 -20.54
C ASP A 36 4.08 12.06 -20.70
N TYR A 37 4.07 13.17 -19.98
CA TYR A 37 3.04 14.20 -20.08
C TYR A 37 3.68 15.55 -20.40
N THR A 38 3.06 16.26 -21.33
CA THR A 38 3.40 17.65 -21.66
C THR A 38 2.14 18.49 -21.59
N ALA A 39 2.20 19.61 -20.87
CA ALA A 39 1.05 20.51 -20.75
C ALA A 39 0.64 21.05 -22.14
N GLY A 40 -0.64 20.90 -22.48
CA GLY A 40 -1.18 21.23 -23.80
C GLY A 40 -1.23 20.08 -24.80
N GLU A 41 -0.41 19.04 -24.62
CA GLU A 41 -0.42 17.82 -25.46
C GLU A 41 -1.12 16.66 -24.74
N GLY A 42 -1.05 16.61 -23.39
CA GLY A 42 -1.55 15.52 -22.58
C GLY A 42 -0.54 14.37 -22.40
N TRP A 43 -1.05 13.18 -22.09
CA TRP A 43 -0.24 11.97 -21.95
C TRP A 43 0.13 11.40 -23.32
N HIS A 44 1.41 11.05 -23.51
CA HIS A 44 1.95 10.55 -24.77
C HIS A 44 3.09 9.55 -24.54
N ASP A 45 3.52 8.91 -25.62
CA ASP A 45 4.71 8.06 -25.67
C ASP A 45 4.65 6.84 -24.72
N ALA A 46 3.47 6.22 -24.60
CA ALA A 46 3.29 5.02 -23.79
C ALA A 46 4.17 3.88 -24.33
N ARG A 47 5.06 3.35 -23.46
CA ARG A 47 6.04 2.35 -23.88
C ARG A 47 6.46 1.42 -22.74
N ILE A 48 6.78 0.17 -23.11
CA ILE A 48 7.49 -0.78 -22.25
C ILE A 48 8.90 -0.92 -22.78
N VAL A 49 9.88 -0.70 -21.90
CA VAL A 49 11.31 -0.72 -22.23
C VAL A 49 12.09 -1.53 -21.21
N PRO A 50 13.34 -1.95 -21.50
CA PRO A 50 14.19 -2.60 -20.51
C PRO A 50 14.32 -1.75 -19.23
N TYR A 51 14.22 -2.41 -18.06
CA TYR A 51 14.44 -1.75 -16.77
C TYR A 51 15.87 -1.25 -16.64
N GLY A 52 16.04 0.02 -16.31
CA GLY A 52 17.35 0.64 -16.11
C GLY A 52 17.27 2.03 -15.47
N PRO A 53 18.41 2.63 -15.16
CA PRO A 53 18.51 3.97 -14.59
C PRO A 53 18.03 5.02 -15.59
N TRP A 54 17.57 6.17 -15.05
CA TRP A 54 17.27 7.37 -15.84
C TRP A 54 18.37 8.40 -15.64
N GLU A 55 18.72 9.08 -16.72
CA GLU A 55 19.51 10.31 -16.65
C GLU A 55 18.56 11.48 -16.41
N MET A 56 18.80 12.26 -15.34
CA MET A 56 17.97 13.39 -14.94
C MET A 56 18.86 14.57 -14.55
N ASP A 57 18.42 15.78 -14.92
CA ASP A 57 19.11 17.02 -14.53
C ASP A 57 19.02 17.18 -13.00
N PRO A 58 20.10 17.58 -12.30
CA PRO A 58 20.06 17.83 -10.86
C PRO A 58 19.02 18.88 -10.42
N ALA A 59 18.64 19.82 -11.30
CA ALA A 59 17.60 20.81 -11.05
C ALA A 59 16.18 20.30 -11.36
N THR A 60 16.00 19.01 -11.60
CA THR A 60 14.65 18.44 -11.79
C THR A 60 13.80 18.66 -10.53
N THR A 61 12.62 19.24 -10.70
CA THR A 61 11.79 19.77 -9.60
C THR A 61 11.38 18.72 -8.57
N VAL A 62 11.23 17.46 -8.97
CA VAL A 62 10.91 16.39 -8.01
C VAL A 62 11.97 16.23 -6.92
N PHE A 63 13.24 16.46 -7.21
CA PHE A 63 14.32 16.34 -6.21
C PHE A 63 14.28 17.43 -5.13
N HIS A 64 13.64 18.56 -5.41
CA HIS A 64 13.60 19.71 -4.52
C HIS A 64 12.25 19.89 -3.83
N TYR A 65 11.16 19.52 -4.50
CA TYR A 65 9.79 19.82 -4.04
C TYR A 65 8.92 18.57 -3.87
N ALA A 66 9.46 17.38 -4.16
CA ALA A 66 8.79 16.10 -3.98
C ALA A 66 7.37 16.07 -4.58
N GLN A 67 7.15 16.75 -5.74
CA GLN A 67 5.89 16.62 -6.47
C GLN A 67 5.89 15.27 -7.17
N GLU A 68 5.48 14.26 -6.41
CA GLU A 68 5.43 12.87 -6.82
C GLU A 68 4.34 12.11 -6.07
N ILE A 69 3.80 11.10 -6.73
CA ILE A 69 2.80 10.18 -6.17
C ILE A 69 3.13 8.75 -6.59
N PHE A 70 2.66 7.79 -5.81
CA PHE A 70 2.87 6.38 -6.14
C PHE A 70 1.70 5.50 -5.73
N GLU A 71 1.68 4.29 -6.25
CA GLU A 71 0.77 3.24 -5.86
C GLU A 71 1.51 1.94 -5.51
N GLY A 72 0.80 1.03 -4.90
CA GLY A 72 1.31 -0.31 -4.61
C GLY A 72 0.19 -1.32 -4.76
N MET A 73 0.42 -2.29 -5.63
CA MET A 73 -0.50 -3.39 -5.90
C MET A 73 0.29 -4.65 -6.21
N LYS A 74 -0.38 -5.77 -6.42
CA LYS A 74 0.27 -7.06 -6.66
C LYS A 74 -0.39 -7.80 -7.80
N ALA A 75 0.41 -8.57 -8.54
CA ALA A 75 -0.07 -9.63 -9.41
C ALA A 75 0.18 -10.99 -8.76
N TYR A 76 -0.80 -11.85 -8.86
CA TYR A 76 -0.84 -13.17 -8.22
C TYR A 76 -0.93 -14.26 -9.29
N ARG A 77 -0.22 -15.37 -9.08
CA ARG A 77 -0.35 -16.56 -9.93
C ARG A 77 -1.30 -17.54 -9.26
N THR A 78 -2.35 -17.93 -9.97
CA THR A 78 -3.29 -18.96 -9.48
C THR A 78 -2.70 -20.37 -9.64
N ALA A 79 -3.33 -21.34 -9.01
CA ALA A 79 -2.94 -22.76 -9.15
C ALA A 79 -3.00 -23.27 -10.59
N GLU A 80 -3.89 -22.70 -11.43
CA GLU A 80 -3.99 -23.02 -12.86
C GLU A 80 -2.94 -22.27 -13.72
N GLY A 81 -2.04 -21.49 -13.09
CA GLY A 81 -1.01 -20.71 -13.77
C GLY A 81 -1.50 -19.41 -14.40
N LYS A 82 -2.76 -19.02 -14.20
CA LYS A 82 -3.29 -17.73 -14.62
C LYS A 82 -2.72 -16.62 -13.73
N ILE A 83 -2.62 -15.42 -14.29
CA ILE A 83 -2.18 -14.24 -13.55
C ILE A 83 -3.36 -13.28 -13.38
N GLN A 84 -3.53 -12.75 -12.18
CA GLN A 84 -4.60 -11.82 -11.87
C GLN A 84 -4.13 -10.68 -10.95
N LEU A 85 -4.79 -9.53 -11.06
CA LEU A 85 -4.66 -8.37 -10.20
C LEU A 85 -5.81 -8.35 -9.20
N PHE A 86 -5.66 -7.59 -8.11
CA PHE A 86 -6.69 -7.42 -7.10
C PHE A 86 -7.14 -5.96 -7.04
N ARG A 87 -8.39 -5.66 -7.44
CA ARG A 87 -9.05 -4.34 -7.44
C ARG A 87 -8.19 -3.22 -8.07
N PRO A 88 -7.59 -3.41 -9.25
CA PRO A 88 -6.66 -2.43 -9.84
C PRO A 88 -7.33 -1.07 -10.11
N GLU A 89 -8.63 -1.03 -10.38
CA GLU A 89 -9.40 0.20 -10.59
C GLU A 89 -9.44 1.07 -9.32
N CYS A 90 -9.44 0.43 -8.13
CA CYS A 90 -9.36 1.18 -6.86
C CYS A 90 -8.02 1.89 -6.70
N ASN A 91 -6.92 1.25 -7.14
CA ASN A 91 -5.60 1.87 -7.15
C ASN A 91 -5.54 3.01 -8.19
N ALA A 92 -6.08 2.81 -9.40
CA ALA A 92 -6.13 3.84 -10.43
C ALA A 92 -6.90 5.10 -9.97
N ASN A 93 -8.05 4.92 -9.33
CA ASN A 93 -8.84 6.04 -8.80
C ASN A 93 -8.09 6.76 -7.67
N ARG A 94 -7.50 6.03 -6.72
CA ARG A 94 -6.72 6.64 -5.62
C ARG A 94 -5.44 7.32 -6.11
N PHE A 95 -4.82 6.83 -7.17
CA PHE A 95 -3.73 7.51 -7.84
C PHE A 95 -4.17 8.89 -8.35
N ASN A 96 -5.36 8.98 -8.95
CA ASN A 96 -5.94 10.25 -9.41
C ASN A 96 -6.34 11.17 -8.26
N ASP A 97 -6.86 10.64 -7.13
CA ASP A 97 -7.12 11.43 -5.92
C ASP A 97 -5.82 12.05 -5.38
N SER A 98 -4.72 11.31 -5.43
CA SER A 98 -3.40 11.81 -5.04
C SER A 98 -2.87 12.85 -6.05
N ALA A 99 -3.07 12.62 -7.35
CA ALA A 99 -2.68 13.54 -8.41
C ALA A 99 -3.40 14.87 -8.28
N ASP A 100 -4.72 14.85 -8.10
CA ASP A 100 -5.55 16.06 -7.93
C ASP A 100 -5.03 16.90 -6.75
N ARG A 101 -4.79 16.28 -5.59
CA ARG A 101 -4.31 17.01 -4.40
C ARG A 101 -2.95 17.67 -4.60
N LEU A 102 -2.07 17.08 -5.42
CA LEU A 102 -0.73 17.62 -5.69
C LEU A 102 -0.67 18.46 -6.98
N GLY A 103 -1.81 18.74 -7.61
CA GLY A 103 -1.86 19.53 -8.85
C GLY A 103 -1.18 18.84 -10.03
N MET A 104 -1.25 17.51 -10.10
CA MET A 104 -0.69 16.69 -11.16
C MET A 104 -1.80 16.25 -12.14
N PRO A 105 -1.46 15.97 -13.42
CA PRO A 105 -2.46 15.53 -14.39
C PRO A 105 -2.99 14.13 -14.06
N PRO A 106 -4.32 13.90 -14.14
CA PRO A 106 -4.89 12.57 -13.93
C PRO A 106 -4.56 11.65 -15.12
N ILE A 107 -4.58 10.34 -14.84
CA ILE A 107 -4.50 9.28 -15.87
C ILE A 107 -5.87 8.60 -15.90
N PRO A 108 -6.53 8.43 -17.08
CA PRO A 108 -7.77 7.67 -17.17
C PRO A 108 -7.60 6.28 -16.48
N PRO A 109 -8.51 5.88 -15.58
CA PRO A 109 -8.36 4.62 -14.84
C PRO A 109 -8.17 3.40 -15.74
N GLU A 110 -8.85 3.36 -16.88
CA GLU A 110 -8.71 2.31 -17.88
C GLU A 110 -7.33 2.25 -18.51
N ASP A 111 -6.69 3.41 -18.74
CA ASP A 111 -5.33 3.50 -19.30
C ASP A 111 -4.28 3.09 -18.23
N PHE A 112 -4.50 3.48 -16.97
CA PHE A 112 -3.68 3.02 -15.85
C PHE A 112 -3.71 1.48 -15.72
N VAL A 113 -4.90 0.88 -15.73
CA VAL A 113 -5.07 -0.57 -15.63
C VAL A 113 -4.49 -1.28 -16.85
N GLN A 114 -4.68 -0.73 -18.06
CA GLN A 114 -4.10 -1.26 -19.29
C GLN A 114 -2.56 -1.27 -19.21
N ALA A 115 -1.94 -0.19 -18.74
CA ALA A 115 -0.49 -0.09 -18.58
C ALA A 115 0.06 -1.15 -17.61
N VAL A 116 -0.64 -1.32 -16.46
CA VAL A 116 -0.29 -2.35 -15.47
C VAL A 116 -0.38 -3.75 -16.07
N LYS A 117 -1.51 -4.09 -16.73
CA LYS A 117 -1.72 -5.41 -17.36
C LYS A 117 -0.66 -5.68 -18.42
N ALA A 118 -0.38 -4.72 -19.29
CA ALA A 118 0.59 -4.88 -20.37
C ALA A 118 2.01 -5.16 -19.85
N LEU A 119 2.45 -4.44 -18.79
CA LEU A 119 3.76 -4.68 -18.19
C LEU A 119 3.83 -6.05 -17.51
N VAL A 120 2.80 -6.40 -16.74
CA VAL A 120 2.74 -7.72 -16.07
C VAL A 120 2.71 -8.86 -17.09
N ASP A 121 2.03 -8.67 -18.22
CA ASP A 121 1.99 -9.69 -19.30
C ASP A 121 3.36 -9.85 -19.96
N VAL A 122 4.07 -8.75 -20.25
CA VAL A 122 5.44 -8.80 -20.81
C VAL A 122 6.40 -9.50 -19.85
N ASP A 123 6.27 -9.25 -18.55
CA ASP A 123 7.11 -9.79 -17.48
C ASP A 123 6.43 -10.95 -16.70
N ARG A 124 5.49 -11.65 -17.33
CA ARG A 124 4.67 -12.69 -16.67
C ARG A 124 5.47 -13.81 -16.00
N ASP A 125 6.67 -14.08 -16.50
CA ASP A 125 7.58 -15.06 -15.91
C ASP A 125 8.25 -14.58 -14.61
N TRP A 126 8.10 -13.29 -14.27
CA TRP A 126 8.54 -12.71 -13.00
C TRP A 126 7.48 -12.80 -11.90
N VAL A 127 6.25 -13.22 -12.23
CA VAL A 127 5.22 -13.50 -11.21
C VAL A 127 5.57 -14.82 -10.53
N PRO A 128 5.91 -14.82 -9.23
CA PRO A 128 6.38 -16.00 -8.52
C PRO A 128 5.38 -17.15 -8.53
N HIS A 129 5.90 -18.37 -8.31
CA HIS A 129 5.11 -19.61 -8.25
C HIS A 129 4.86 -20.09 -6.81
N SER A 130 5.72 -19.67 -5.87
CA SER A 130 5.64 -20.13 -4.47
C SER A 130 4.43 -19.53 -3.75
N ASP A 131 3.84 -20.31 -2.86
CA ASP A 131 2.73 -19.87 -2.01
C ASP A 131 3.11 -18.62 -1.20
N GLY A 132 2.21 -17.64 -1.16
CA GLY A 132 2.42 -16.37 -0.48
C GLY A 132 3.32 -15.36 -1.21
N ALA A 133 4.05 -15.81 -2.25
CA ALA A 133 4.85 -14.91 -3.09
C ALA A 133 3.98 -14.25 -4.17
N SER A 134 4.38 -13.07 -4.63
CA SER A 134 3.63 -12.28 -5.62
C SER A 134 4.55 -11.33 -6.36
N LEU A 135 4.12 -10.81 -7.50
CA LEU A 135 4.82 -9.72 -8.16
C LEU A 135 4.28 -8.39 -7.62
N TYR A 136 5.10 -7.65 -6.87
CA TYR A 136 4.77 -6.32 -6.42
C TYR A 136 4.92 -5.32 -7.56
N ILE A 137 3.91 -4.49 -7.77
CA ILE A 137 3.82 -3.51 -8.84
C ILE A 137 3.83 -2.12 -8.22
N ARG A 138 4.74 -1.25 -8.67
CA ARG A 138 4.92 0.11 -8.22
C ARG A 138 4.67 1.10 -9.34
N PRO A 139 3.43 1.52 -9.59
CA PRO A 139 3.14 2.71 -10.39
C PRO A 139 3.55 3.97 -9.63
N PHE A 140 4.12 4.95 -10.32
CA PHE A 140 4.46 6.24 -9.73
C PHE A 140 4.52 7.32 -10.81
N CYS A 141 4.33 8.57 -10.42
CA CYS A 141 4.45 9.72 -11.30
C CYS A 141 5.29 10.80 -10.62
N ILE A 142 6.20 11.39 -11.37
CA ILE A 142 7.10 12.45 -10.91
C ILE A 142 7.02 13.67 -11.83
N ALA A 143 7.17 14.87 -11.25
CA ALA A 143 7.43 16.09 -12.01
C ALA A 143 8.84 16.09 -12.59
N THR A 144 8.97 16.42 -13.87
CA THR A 144 10.24 16.36 -14.60
C THR A 144 10.73 17.71 -15.15
N ASP A 145 10.05 18.82 -14.80
CA ASP A 145 10.54 20.16 -15.14
C ASP A 145 11.91 20.43 -14.54
N VAL A 146 12.73 21.18 -15.25
CA VAL A 146 14.06 21.61 -14.80
C VAL A 146 14.00 23.06 -14.34
N GLY A 147 14.33 23.32 -13.08
CA GLY A 147 14.32 24.64 -12.47
C GLY A 147 14.17 24.61 -10.95
N LEU A 148 14.53 25.73 -10.31
CA LEU A 148 14.50 25.87 -8.84
C LEU A 148 13.33 26.71 -8.33
N GLY A 149 12.42 27.12 -9.20
CA GLY A 149 11.21 27.84 -8.80
C GLY A 149 10.08 26.89 -8.42
N VAL A 150 9.35 27.17 -7.32
CA VAL A 150 8.14 26.42 -6.95
C VAL A 150 6.98 26.81 -7.87
N HIS A 151 6.52 25.88 -8.67
CA HIS A 151 5.37 26.05 -9.56
C HIS A 151 4.74 24.69 -9.86
N ALA A 152 3.52 24.68 -10.39
CA ALA A 152 2.94 23.47 -10.95
C ALA A 152 3.75 23.08 -12.20
N ALA A 153 4.28 21.86 -12.20
CA ALA A 153 5.08 21.38 -13.33
C ALA A 153 4.26 21.25 -14.61
N LYS A 154 4.92 21.36 -15.74
CA LYS A 154 4.33 21.21 -17.08
C LYS A 154 4.66 19.87 -17.72
N HIS A 155 5.67 19.19 -17.19
CA HIS A 155 6.12 17.89 -17.67
C HIS A 155 6.13 16.89 -16.50
N TYR A 156 5.60 15.70 -16.78
CA TYR A 156 5.59 14.60 -15.82
C TYR A 156 5.98 13.30 -16.51
N ARG A 157 6.48 12.36 -15.72
CA ARG A 157 6.70 10.98 -16.15
C ARG A 157 5.94 10.04 -15.26
N PHE A 158 5.03 9.28 -15.83
CA PHE A 158 4.42 8.13 -15.22
C PHE A 158 5.23 6.88 -15.55
N ALA A 159 5.53 6.09 -14.53
CA ALA A 159 6.28 4.86 -14.68
C ALA A 159 5.68 3.73 -13.84
N ILE A 160 5.89 2.50 -14.28
CA ILE A 160 5.57 1.30 -13.49
C ILE A 160 6.80 0.41 -13.49
N ILE A 161 7.21 -0.04 -12.31
CA ILE A 161 8.26 -1.05 -12.10
C ILE A 161 7.69 -2.22 -11.31
N CYS A 162 8.25 -3.41 -11.51
CA CYS A 162 7.79 -4.62 -10.84
C CYS A 162 8.94 -5.30 -10.10
N ALA A 163 8.62 -5.89 -8.94
CA ALA A 163 9.56 -6.60 -8.08
C ALA A 163 8.93 -7.91 -7.59
N PRO A 164 9.48 -9.09 -7.90
CA PRO A 164 9.05 -10.32 -7.26
C PRO A 164 9.30 -10.22 -5.76
N SER A 165 8.30 -10.54 -4.97
CA SER A 165 8.33 -10.43 -3.52
C SER A 165 7.91 -11.75 -2.89
N GLY A 166 8.66 -12.19 -1.88
CA GLY A 166 8.34 -13.36 -1.09
C GLY A 166 7.12 -13.14 -0.18
N ALA A 167 6.75 -14.16 0.55
CA ALA A 167 5.76 -14.04 1.62
C ALA A 167 6.20 -12.95 2.60
N TYR A 168 5.31 -12.03 2.94
CA TYR A 168 5.64 -10.93 3.87
C TYR A 168 6.05 -11.46 5.25
N TYR A 169 5.42 -12.55 5.66
CA TYR A 169 5.75 -13.31 6.87
C TYR A 169 6.28 -14.67 6.47
N ALA A 170 7.61 -14.86 6.48
CA ALA A 170 8.25 -16.12 6.08
C ALA A 170 7.90 -17.29 7.01
N GLU A 171 7.65 -17.03 8.29
CA GLU A 171 7.33 -18.02 9.33
C GLU A 171 5.86 -17.99 9.76
N GLY A 172 4.99 -17.29 8.99
CA GLY A 172 3.57 -17.09 9.33
C GLY A 172 3.28 -15.67 9.84
N LEU A 173 2.02 -15.42 10.22
CA LEU A 173 1.56 -14.11 10.70
C LEU A 173 2.02 -13.88 12.15
N ASP A 174 3.26 -13.42 12.37
CA ASP A 174 3.74 -13.09 13.72
C ASP A 174 3.13 -11.76 14.21
N PRO A 175 2.43 -11.76 15.36
CA PRO A 175 1.89 -10.54 15.93
C PRO A 175 3.00 -9.57 16.35
N VAL A 176 2.81 -8.28 16.02
CA VAL A 176 3.80 -7.22 16.25
C VAL A 176 3.51 -6.38 17.49
N ARG A 177 4.55 -5.72 18.01
CA ARG A 177 4.47 -4.72 19.07
C ARG A 177 4.42 -3.34 18.46
N ILE A 178 3.51 -2.49 18.94
CA ILE A 178 3.25 -1.16 18.40
C ILE A 178 3.42 -0.12 19.50
N TYR A 179 4.20 0.94 19.19
CA TYR A 179 4.35 2.14 20.02
C TYR A 179 3.32 3.19 19.60
N VAL A 180 2.58 3.73 20.55
CA VAL A 180 1.66 4.84 20.28
C VAL A 180 2.46 6.13 20.25
N GLU A 181 2.48 6.80 19.11
CA GLU A 181 3.27 8.01 18.88
C GLU A 181 2.50 9.25 19.33
N ASP A 182 3.05 10.00 20.28
CA ASP A 182 2.45 11.18 20.88
C ASP A 182 3.20 12.49 20.61
N GLU A 183 4.43 12.40 20.07
CA GLU A 183 5.25 13.57 19.70
C GLU A 183 5.04 13.95 18.23
N TYR A 184 5.28 13.02 17.32
CA TYR A 184 5.18 13.26 15.88
C TYR A 184 3.78 12.95 15.36
N ILE A 185 3.39 13.59 14.25
CA ILE A 185 2.13 13.34 13.56
C ILE A 185 2.42 12.90 12.12
N ARG A 186 1.60 11.98 11.60
CA ARG A 186 1.68 11.55 10.20
C ARG A 186 0.98 12.52 9.26
N ALA A 187 -0.15 13.07 9.70
CA ALA A 187 -1.04 13.89 8.88
C ALA A 187 -1.77 14.93 9.72
N ALA A 188 -2.21 16.01 9.06
CA ALA A 188 -3.09 17.01 9.65
C ALA A 188 -4.19 17.38 8.65
N PRO A 189 -5.36 17.88 9.11
CA PRO A 189 -6.43 18.34 8.24
C PRO A 189 -5.96 19.40 7.22
N GLY A 190 -6.36 19.23 5.97
CA GLY A 190 -5.98 20.15 4.89
C GLY A 190 -4.60 19.89 4.26
N LEU A 191 -3.80 18.95 4.79
CA LEU A 191 -2.54 18.52 4.20
C LEU A 191 -2.74 17.34 3.21
N THR A 192 -1.78 16.46 3.13
CA THR A 192 -1.68 15.38 2.13
C THR A 192 -1.97 13.99 2.70
N GLY A 193 -2.47 13.87 3.93
CA GLY A 193 -2.59 12.62 4.66
C GLY A 193 -3.36 11.51 3.94
N PHE A 194 -4.38 11.87 3.15
CA PHE A 194 -5.19 10.92 2.37
C PHE A 194 -4.56 10.52 1.03
N THR A 195 -3.46 11.17 0.63
CA THR A 195 -2.76 10.91 -0.62
C THR A 195 -1.61 9.92 -0.43
N LYS A 196 -1.19 9.31 -1.52
CA LYS A 196 -0.04 8.42 -1.54
C LYS A 196 1.15 9.11 -2.19
N CYS A 197 1.73 10.10 -1.47
CA CYS A 197 2.87 10.90 -1.89
C CYS A 197 4.07 10.73 -0.96
N GLY A 198 5.30 10.84 -1.46
CA GLY A 198 6.52 10.55 -0.72
C GLY A 198 6.74 11.39 0.53
N GLY A 199 6.25 12.63 0.54
CA GLY A 199 6.35 13.51 1.71
C GLY A 199 5.74 12.90 2.98
N ASN A 200 4.60 12.20 2.86
CA ASN A 200 3.98 11.52 4.00
C ASN A 200 4.86 10.39 4.55
N TYR A 201 5.60 9.71 3.67
CA TYR A 201 6.49 8.60 4.05
C TYR A 201 7.80 9.10 4.61
N ALA A 202 8.40 10.13 4.01
CA ALA A 202 9.62 10.75 4.52
C ALA A 202 9.42 11.29 5.95
N ALA A 203 8.29 11.93 6.22
CA ALA A 203 7.95 12.43 7.55
C ALA A 203 7.78 11.33 8.62
N SER A 204 7.48 10.10 8.22
CA SER A 204 7.27 8.98 9.14
C SER A 204 8.57 8.27 9.57
N ILE A 205 9.70 8.50 8.89
CA ILE A 205 10.95 7.76 9.09
C ILE A 205 11.47 7.94 10.52
N LYS A 206 11.55 9.18 11.00
CA LYS A 206 12.14 9.45 12.34
C LYS A 206 11.39 8.78 13.48
N ALA A 207 10.06 8.86 13.48
CA ALA A 207 9.25 8.17 14.49
C ALA A 207 9.39 6.63 14.40
N GLY A 208 9.49 6.10 13.17
CA GLY A 208 9.73 4.67 12.95
C GLY A 208 11.07 4.20 13.53
N GLU A 209 12.17 4.94 13.30
CA GLU A 209 13.48 4.65 13.86
C GLU A 209 13.46 4.67 15.39
N LEU A 210 12.85 5.69 16.01
CA LEU A 210 12.73 5.79 17.47
C LEU A 210 11.91 4.65 18.08
N ALA A 211 10.86 4.19 17.39
CA ALA A 211 10.10 3.04 17.82
C ALA A 211 10.92 1.73 17.72
N GLU A 212 11.67 1.55 16.62
CA GLU A 212 12.56 0.40 16.43
C GLU A 212 13.67 0.35 17.50
N GLU A 213 14.29 1.47 17.84
CA GLU A 213 15.27 1.59 18.94
C GLU A 213 14.68 1.16 20.30
N LYS A 214 13.37 1.35 20.51
CA LYS A 214 12.64 0.88 21.70
C LYS A 214 12.15 -0.57 21.58
N GLY A 215 12.41 -1.25 20.45
CA GLY A 215 12.01 -2.64 20.18
C GLY A 215 10.58 -2.83 19.71
N PHE A 216 9.96 -1.79 19.16
CA PHE A 216 8.65 -1.86 18.51
C PHE A 216 8.78 -1.98 16.99
N SER A 217 7.84 -2.67 16.36
CA SER A 217 7.87 -2.89 14.91
C SER A 217 7.33 -1.71 14.11
N GLN A 218 6.39 -0.92 14.69
CA GLN A 218 5.71 0.19 14.04
C GLN A 218 5.21 1.18 15.09
N VAL A 219 4.77 2.36 14.62
CA VAL A 219 4.07 3.35 15.42
C VAL A 219 2.58 3.37 15.11
N LEU A 220 1.75 3.58 16.13
CA LEU A 220 0.34 3.95 15.99
C LEU A 220 0.24 5.48 15.98
N TRP A 221 -0.24 6.01 14.86
CA TRP A 221 -0.41 7.45 14.68
C TRP A 221 -1.70 7.93 15.31
N LEU A 222 -1.60 9.03 16.03
CA LEU A 222 -2.75 9.78 16.53
C LEU A 222 -3.05 10.97 15.59
N ASP A 223 -4.27 11.50 15.68
CA ASP A 223 -4.70 12.66 14.91
C ASP A 223 -3.81 13.89 15.17
N GLY A 224 -3.57 14.68 14.13
CA GLY A 224 -2.64 15.80 14.19
C GLY A 224 -3.16 17.05 14.88
N VAL A 225 -4.36 17.05 15.46
CA VAL A 225 -4.96 18.21 16.13
C VAL A 225 -5.01 18.03 17.66
N GLU A 226 -5.65 16.95 18.09
CA GLU A 226 -5.88 16.67 19.51
C GLU A 226 -4.88 15.66 20.08
N LYS A 227 -4.17 14.90 19.19
CA LYS A 227 -3.32 13.75 19.53
C LYS A 227 -4.03 12.74 20.44
N LYS A 228 -5.27 12.48 20.10
CA LYS A 228 -6.18 11.73 20.92
C LYS A 228 -6.80 10.54 20.19
N TYR A 229 -7.09 10.71 18.90
CA TYR A 229 -7.82 9.72 18.13
C TYR A 229 -6.87 8.91 17.24
N VAL A 230 -7.04 7.61 17.25
CA VAL A 230 -6.22 6.70 16.41
C VAL A 230 -6.52 6.90 14.93
N GLU A 231 -5.49 6.89 14.08
CA GLU A 231 -5.64 7.04 12.64
C GLU A 231 -5.07 5.85 11.86
N GLU A 232 -3.77 5.65 11.90
CA GLU A 232 -3.07 4.61 11.12
C GLU A 232 -1.95 3.96 11.93
N VAL A 233 -1.43 2.82 11.49
CA VAL A 233 -0.27 2.14 12.08
C VAL A 233 0.84 2.00 11.04
N GLY A 234 1.99 2.63 11.29
CA GLY A 234 3.08 2.70 10.31
C GLY A 234 2.59 3.27 8.98
N SER A 235 2.61 2.44 7.93
CA SER A 235 2.09 2.74 6.59
C SER A 235 0.81 1.97 6.25
N MET A 236 0.06 1.51 7.26
CA MET A 236 -1.16 0.70 7.11
C MET A 236 -2.34 1.37 7.82
N ASN A 237 -3.56 1.08 7.36
CA ASN A 237 -4.75 1.34 8.17
C ASN A 237 -4.80 0.35 9.36
N ILE A 238 -5.57 0.68 10.38
CA ILE A 238 -5.69 -0.15 11.58
C ILE A 238 -7.16 -0.38 11.95
N MET A 239 -7.46 -1.54 12.50
CA MET A 239 -8.77 -1.93 12.99
C MET A 239 -8.67 -2.53 14.39
N PHE A 240 -9.70 -2.26 15.20
CA PHE A 240 -9.82 -2.71 16.58
C PHE A 240 -11.12 -3.48 16.74
N LYS A 241 -11.04 -4.70 17.26
CA LYS A 241 -12.23 -5.47 17.69
C LYS A 241 -12.43 -5.26 19.17
N ILE A 242 -13.49 -4.53 19.53
CA ILE A 242 -13.83 -4.17 20.91
C ILE A 242 -15.27 -4.56 21.17
N ASP A 243 -15.51 -5.43 22.16
CA ASP A 243 -16.83 -5.91 22.56
C ASP A 243 -17.68 -6.39 21.38
N GLY A 244 -17.06 -7.22 20.52
CA GLY A 244 -17.67 -7.80 19.31
C GLY A 244 -17.82 -6.87 18.12
N LYS A 245 -17.59 -5.56 18.25
CA LYS A 245 -17.67 -4.56 17.18
C LYS A 245 -16.29 -4.21 16.60
N ILE A 246 -16.27 -3.76 15.35
CA ILE A 246 -15.03 -3.35 14.68
C ILE A 246 -14.98 -1.83 14.55
N TYR A 247 -13.88 -1.26 15.01
CA TYR A 247 -13.63 0.18 14.92
C TYR A 247 -12.45 0.46 14.00
N THR A 248 -12.54 1.49 13.18
CA THR A 248 -11.45 2.00 12.35
C THR A 248 -11.63 3.50 12.10
N ALA A 249 -10.55 4.22 11.89
CA ALA A 249 -10.63 5.65 11.59
C ALA A 249 -11.38 5.90 10.27
N ALA A 250 -12.23 6.93 10.26
CA ALA A 250 -12.90 7.39 9.04
C ALA A 250 -11.91 8.09 8.10
N CYS A 251 -12.08 7.90 6.79
CA CYS A 251 -11.28 8.58 5.76
C CYS A 251 -11.80 10.01 5.54
N THR A 252 -11.41 10.94 6.41
CA THR A 252 -11.88 12.35 6.42
C THR A 252 -10.80 13.35 5.98
N GLY A 253 -9.75 12.87 5.28
CA GLY A 253 -8.70 13.71 4.72
C GLY A 253 -7.32 13.54 5.35
N THR A 254 -7.20 12.82 6.47
CA THR A 254 -5.93 12.50 7.13
C THR A 254 -5.54 11.03 6.98
N VAL A 255 -6.50 10.15 6.78
CA VAL A 255 -6.33 8.69 6.65
C VAL A 255 -6.34 8.29 5.18
N LEU A 256 -5.38 7.47 4.77
CA LEU A 256 -5.32 6.92 3.42
C LEU A 256 -6.47 5.92 3.20
N PRO A 257 -7.31 6.08 2.13
CA PRO A 257 -8.38 5.13 1.81
C PRO A 257 -7.80 3.82 1.25
N GLY A 258 -7.40 2.91 2.14
CA GLY A 258 -6.76 1.65 1.79
C GLY A 258 -7.65 0.72 0.98
N VAL A 259 -7.11 0.12 -0.09
CA VAL A 259 -7.85 -0.88 -0.90
C VAL A 259 -8.12 -2.14 -0.07
N THR A 260 -7.12 -2.60 0.69
CA THR A 260 -7.26 -3.72 1.62
C THR A 260 -8.27 -3.39 2.73
N ARG A 261 -8.20 -2.19 3.33
CA ARG A 261 -9.16 -1.71 4.31
C ARG A 261 -10.60 -1.79 3.79
N ARG A 262 -10.86 -1.27 2.59
CA ARG A 262 -12.17 -1.32 1.94
C ARG A 262 -12.67 -2.75 1.78
N SER A 263 -11.81 -3.65 1.29
CA SER A 263 -12.17 -5.06 1.08
C SER A 263 -12.48 -5.76 2.40
N ILE A 264 -11.70 -5.50 3.45
CA ILE A 264 -11.96 -6.05 4.80
C ILE A 264 -13.29 -5.54 5.36
N ILE A 265 -13.62 -4.27 5.20
CA ILE A 265 -14.91 -3.72 5.64
C ILE A 265 -16.08 -4.41 4.93
N GLU A 266 -15.94 -4.64 3.62
CA GLU A 266 -16.95 -5.37 2.83
C GLU A 266 -17.12 -6.82 3.37
N LEU A 267 -16.02 -7.55 3.63
CA LEU A 267 -16.05 -8.89 4.22
C LEU A 267 -16.70 -8.90 5.60
N LEU A 268 -16.29 -7.98 6.47
CA LEU A 268 -16.80 -7.90 7.83
C LEU A 268 -18.32 -7.65 7.87
N LYS A 269 -18.79 -6.73 7.02
CA LYS A 269 -20.24 -6.45 6.87
C LYS A 269 -20.99 -7.66 6.32
N ASP A 270 -20.43 -8.36 5.34
CA ASP A 270 -21.01 -9.60 4.80
C ASP A 270 -21.07 -10.73 5.85
N TRP A 271 -20.12 -10.78 6.78
CA TRP A 271 -20.12 -11.72 7.90
C TRP A 271 -20.96 -11.28 9.10
N GLY A 272 -21.68 -10.15 9.01
CA GLY A 272 -22.60 -9.64 10.03
C GLY A 272 -21.93 -8.86 11.17
N TYR A 273 -20.66 -8.44 11.02
CA TYR A 273 -20.05 -7.57 12.01
C TYR A 273 -20.53 -6.12 11.88
N GLU A 274 -20.75 -5.47 13.03
CA GLU A 274 -20.94 -4.02 13.08
C GLU A 274 -19.58 -3.34 12.91
N VAL A 275 -19.40 -2.57 11.82
CA VAL A 275 -18.18 -1.82 11.53
C VAL A 275 -18.44 -0.33 11.71
N ILE A 276 -17.71 0.29 12.62
CA ILE A 276 -17.80 1.70 12.99
C ILE A 276 -16.60 2.44 12.40
N GLU A 277 -16.85 3.24 11.38
CA GLU A 277 -15.87 4.12 10.76
C GLU A 277 -15.99 5.51 11.41
N GLY A 278 -15.08 5.86 12.32
CA GLY A 278 -15.19 7.09 13.10
C GLY A 278 -13.97 7.40 13.96
N LYS A 279 -14.16 8.30 14.91
CA LYS A 279 -13.12 8.65 15.89
C LYS A 279 -13.11 7.60 17.01
N LEU A 280 -11.95 7.06 17.34
CA LEU A 280 -11.70 6.17 18.47
C LEU A 280 -10.55 6.75 19.30
N ALA A 281 -10.80 7.14 20.54
CA ALA A 281 -9.75 7.69 21.38
C ALA A 281 -8.80 6.59 21.86
N ILE A 282 -7.51 6.85 21.89
CA ILE A 282 -6.52 5.88 22.39
C ILE A 282 -6.80 5.52 23.86
N ALA A 283 -7.27 6.48 24.68
CA ALA A 283 -7.66 6.20 26.05
C ALA A 283 -8.81 5.17 26.15
N ASP A 284 -9.77 5.20 25.22
CA ASP A 284 -10.87 4.23 25.17
C ASP A 284 -10.36 2.84 24.75
N VAL A 285 -9.38 2.77 23.86
CA VAL A 285 -8.70 1.51 23.48
C VAL A 285 -8.00 0.90 24.68
N MET A 286 -7.21 1.69 25.42
CA MET A 286 -6.49 1.23 26.60
C MET A 286 -7.44 0.78 27.70
N LYS A 287 -8.51 1.54 27.93
CA LYS A 287 -9.57 1.15 28.88
C LYS A 287 -10.25 -0.15 28.48
N ALA A 288 -10.56 -0.33 27.18
CA ALA A 288 -11.14 -1.59 26.70
C ALA A 288 -10.20 -2.78 26.92
N ALA A 289 -8.87 -2.56 26.80
CA ALA A 289 -7.88 -3.59 27.13
C ALA A 289 -7.88 -3.93 28.63
N GLU A 290 -7.89 -2.93 29.50
CA GLU A 290 -7.98 -3.12 30.98
C GLU A 290 -9.26 -3.88 31.39
N GLU A 291 -10.36 -3.61 30.71
CA GLU A 291 -11.66 -4.27 30.94
C GLU A 291 -11.78 -5.65 30.27
N GLY A 292 -10.75 -6.11 29.54
CA GLY A 292 -10.76 -7.38 28.79
C GLY A 292 -11.71 -7.38 27.58
N LYS A 293 -12.08 -6.22 27.06
CA LYS A 293 -12.98 -6.04 25.91
C LYS A 293 -12.25 -5.84 24.59
N LEU A 294 -10.95 -5.48 24.61
CA LEU A 294 -10.12 -5.38 23.42
C LEU A 294 -9.70 -6.78 22.98
N GLU A 295 -10.40 -7.33 21.99
CA GLU A 295 -10.26 -8.72 21.57
C GLU A 295 -9.13 -8.91 20.55
N GLU A 296 -9.13 -8.11 19.49
CA GLU A 296 -8.15 -8.18 18.39
C GLU A 296 -7.80 -6.80 17.88
N VAL A 297 -6.54 -6.61 17.46
CA VAL A 297 -6.08 -5.41 16.75
C VAL A 297 -5.23 -5.86 15.57
N PHE A 298 -5.44 -5.25 14.41
CA PHE A 298 -4.68 -5.58 13.22
C PHE A 298 -4.54 -4.41 12.24
N GLY A 299 -3.34 -4.29 11.68
CA GLY A 299 -3.06 -3.40 10.55
C GLY A 299 -3.52 -4.02 9.23
N THR A 300 -3.80 -3.19 8.22
CA THR A 300 -4.23 -3.65 6.89
C THR A 300 -3.52 -2.89 5.78
N GLY A 301 -2.92 -3.60 4.82
CA GLY A 301 -2.19 -2.99 3.71
C GLY A 301 -1.86 -3.97 2.60
N THR A 302 -1.39 -3.47 1.46
CA THR A 302 -1.09 -4.31 0.28
C THR A 302 0.05 -5.30 0.55
N ALA A 303 1.11 -4.89 1.25
CA ALA A 303 2.27 -5.74 1.47
C ALA A 303 1.96 -6.90 2.41
N ALA A 304 1.47 -6.59 3.62
CA ALA A 304 1.20 -7.56 4.68
C ALA A 304 -0.18 -8.22 4.59
N VAL A 305 -1.10 -7.68 3.79
CA VAL A 305 -2.54 -8.01 3.76
C VAL A 305 -3.19 -7.65 5.08
N VAL A 306 -2.95 -8.45 6.13
CA VAL A 306 -3.36 -8.20 7.51
C VAL A 306 -2.14 -8.42 8.42
N SER A 307 -1.91 -7.50 9.35
CA SER A 307 -0.80 -7.56 10.33
C SER A 307 -1.35 -7.59 11.75
N PRO A 308 -1.34 -8.74 12.43
CA PRO A 308 -1.86 -8.84 13.80
C PRO A 308 -1.00 -8.06 14.79
N VAL A 309 -1.63 -7.44 15.79
CA VAL A 309 -0.97 -6.69 16.86
C VAL A 309 -1.13 -7.44 18.17
N LYS A 310 -0.03 -7.70 18.88
CA LYS A 310 -0.04 -8.36 20.19
C LYS A 310 0.09 -7.41 21.37
N GLU A 311 0.59 -6.21 21.13
CA GLU A 311 0.89 -5.25 22.18
C GLU A 311 0.80 -3.81 21.66
N LEU A 312 0.15 -2.95 22.45
CA LEU A 312 0.23 -1.50 22.31
C LEU A 312 0.87 -0.93 23.56
N ASP A 313 1.85 -0.03 23.39
CA ASP A 313 2.44 0.77 24.48
C ASP A 313 2.08 2.23 24.28
N TRP A 314 1.38 2.81 25.25
CA TRP A 314 1.02 4.21 25.29
C TRP A 314 1.47 4.82 26.63
N GLU A 315 2.44 5.74 26.58
CA GLU A 315 3.01 6.41 27.75
C GLU A 315 3.48 5.41 28.85
N GLY A 316 4.07 4.27 28.43
CA GLY A 316 4.51 3.22 29.32
C GLY A 316 3.40 2.32 29.88
N LYS A 317 2.14 2.53 29.47
CA LYS A 317 1.04 1.60 29.75
C LYS A 317 0.93 0.59 28.62
N VAL A 318 0.97 -0.68 28.96
CA VAL A 318 0.97 -1.79 28.00
C VAL A 318 -0.38 -2.47 27.95
N ALA A 319 -0.98 -2.52 26.77
CA ALA A 319 -2.14 -3.33 26.47
C ALA A 319 -1.72 -4.61 25.75
N ASN A 320 -1.94 -5.77 26.36
CA ASN A 320 -1.71 -7.07 25.74
C ASN A 320 -2.99 -7.53 25.03
N ILE A 321 -2.84 -7.99 23.77
CA ILE A 321 -3.93 -8.30 22.87
C ILE A 321 -3.90 -9.78 22.50
N SER A 322 -5.05 -10.45 22.50
CA SER A 322 -5.21 -11.86 22.07
C SER A 322 -4.24 -12.84 22.75
N GLY A 323 -3.77 -12.53 23.97
CA GLY A 323 -2.76 -13.35 24.68
C GLY A 323 -1.43 -13.50 23.90
N GLY A 324 -1.08 -12.51 23.08
CA GLY A 324 0.12 -12.50 22.26
C GLY A 324 0.02 -13.36 20.99
N LYS A 325 -1.17 -13.87 20.66
CA LYS A 325 -1.41 -14.75 19.51
C LYS A 325 -2.24 -14.03 18.42
N ILE A 326 -2.32 -14.63 17.25
CA ILE A 326 -3.22 -14.20 16.20
C ILE A 326 -4.66 -14.46 16.64
N GLY A 327 -5.51 -13.44 16.53
CA GLY A 327 -6.93 -13.59 16.80
C GLY A 327 -7.65 -14.36 15.68
N PRO A 328 -8.74 -15.07 16.00
CA PRO A 328 -9.46 -15.89 15.03
C PRO A 328 -10.07 -15.06 13.88
N LEU A 329 -10.52 -13.83 14.13
CA LEU A 329 -11.02 -12.96 13.07
C LEU A 329 -9.90 -12.49 12.15
N THR A 330 -8.77 -12.08 12.72
CA THR A 330 -7.58 -11.67 11.97
C THR A 330 -7.11 -12.78 11.05
N GLN A 331 -7.03 -14.02 11.54
CA GLN A 331 -6.66 -15.19 10.73
C GLN A 331 -7.67 -15.44 9.61
N LYS A 332 -8.97 -15.42 9.92
CA LYS A 332 -10.03 -15.62 8.91
C LYS A 332 -9.99 -14.57 7.82
N LEU A 333 -9.73 -13.30 8.16
CA LEU A 333 -9.59 -12.21 7.18
C LEU A 333 -8.39 -12.44 6.26
N TYR A 334 -7.25 -12.81 6.83
CA TYR A 334 -6.04 -13.11 6.07
C TYR A 334 -6.27 -14.28 5.10
N ASP A 335 -6.79 -15.40 5.59
CA ASP A 335 -7.04 -16.59 4.77
C ASP A 335 -8.03 -16.33 3.64
N THR A 336 -9.08 -15.55 3.93
CA THR A 336 -10.11 -15.22 2.93
C THR A 336 -9.55 -14.29 1.85
N LEU A 337 -8.88 -13.21 2.22
CA LEU A 337 -8.32 -12.28 1.25
C LEU A 337 -7.23 -12.92 0.40
N THR A 338 -6.29 -13.62 1.02
CA THR A 338 -5.23 -14.31 0.30
C THR A 338 -5.82 -15.43 -0.57
N GLY A 339 -6.82 -16.17 -0.06
CA GLY A 339 -7.54 -17.17 -0.83
C GLY A 339 -8.15 -16.63 -2.12
N ILE A 340 -8.78 -15.45 -2.08
CA ILE A 340 -9.32 -14.77 -3.27
C ILE A 340 -8.17 -14.27 -4.18
N GLN A 341 -7.14 -13.63 -3.59
CA GLN A 341 -6.02 -13.05 -4.33
C GLN A 341 -5.24 -14.09 -5.13
N TRP A 342 -5.05 -15.30 -4.60
CA TRP A 342 -4.37 -16.41 -5.30
C TRP A 342 -5.33 -17.35 -6.05
N GLY A 343 -6.65 -17.02 -6.11
CA GLY A 343 -7.65 -17.84 -6.79
C GLY A 343 -7.90 -19.20 -6.14
N LYS A 344 -7.56 -19.35 -4.84
CA LYS A 344 -7.85 -20.54 -4.01
C LYS A 344 -9.29 -20.55 -3.52
N LEU A 345 -9.91 -19.37 -3.41
CA LEU A 345 -11.32 -19.17 -3.08
C LEU A 345 -12.02 -18.45 -4.22
N GLU A 346 -13.32 -18.72 -4.37
CA GLU A 346 -14.17 -18.03 -5.33
C GLU A 346 -14.27 -16.53 -5.01
N ASP A 347 -14.08 -15.69 -6.03
CA ASP A 347 -14.26 -14.25 -5.94
C ASP A 347 -15.71 -13.85 -6.19
N LYS A 348 -16.58 -14.00 -5.19
CA LYS A 348 -17.99 -13.59 -5.28
C LYS A 348 -18.21 -12.08 -5.33
N TYR A 349 -17.16 -11.30 -5.14
CA TYR A 349 -17.21 -9.82 -5.09
C TYR A 349 -16.76 -9.17 -6.41
N GLY A 350 -16.17 -9.93 -7.34
CA GLY A 350 -15.61 -9.40 -8.58
C GLY A 350 -14.38 -8.50 -8.35
N TRP A 351 -13.54 -8.84 -7.37
CA TRP A 351 -12.35 -8.05 -7.02
C TRP A 351 -11.12 -8.40 -7.86
N THR A 352 -11.13 -9.55 -8.51
CA THR A 352 -9.98 -10.00 -9.28
C THR A 352 -10.14 -9.64 -10.76
N THR A 353 -9.05 -9.21 -11.38
CA THR A 353 -9.00 -8.83 -12.79
C THR A 353 -7.91 -9.65 -13.47
N PRO A 354 -8.23 -10.51 -14.47
CA PRO A 354 -7.24 -11.32 -15.15
C PRO A 354 -6.27 -10.46 -15.97
N VAL A 355 -5.01 -10.90 -16.05
CA VAL A 355 -3.98 -10.38 -16.97
C VAL A 355 -3.95 -11.30 -18.17
N GLU A 356 -4.40 -10.79 -19.32
CA GLU A 356 -4.45 -11.51 -20.60
C GLU A 356 -3.42 -10.93 -21.55
#